data_0f5bb5fa3888e86b5079ddb862ca9ae4
#
_entry.id   0f5bb5fa3888e86b5079ddb862ca9ae4
#
_cell.length_a   1.000
_cell.length_b   1.000
_cell.length_c   1.000
_cell.angle_alpha   90.00
_cell.angle_beta   90.00
_cell.angle_gamma   90.00
#
_symmetry.space_group_name_H-M   'P 1'
#
loop_
_entity.id
_entity.type
_entity.pdbx_description
1 polymer ?
#
loop_
_entity_poly.entity_id
_entity_poly.type
_entity_poly.pdbx_seq_one_letter_code
_entity_poly.pdbx_strand_id
1 'polypeptide(L)'
;MAGITYESDLLSILQIVRAALKIKGFYVFEMPFADEEIGAVSYRGDGAGYVVVNTSLPRVNVNFALSHEVYHVLFGNMAVASHVAFSDDAWHENEEEYRASQFAGTLLMPEVSFRRMYAHFRYARIGNESQDDVFSVLAQLVSYYRVPYMAVLIRCLELELIPGDDITEELLSPTREAVRQKLTDLWLDETIMDASLRDDYPRMESLVERLGKEYSRDGYINDRAVSKALRCMRELSSRIKGEL
;
A
#
# COMPACT_ATOMS: atom_id res chain seq x y z
N MET A 1 -13.97 7.25 -29.11
CA MET A 1 -14.04 6.65 -27.76
C MET A 1 -12.84 7.19 -26.99
N ALA A 2 -13.09 8.10 -26.04
CA ALA A 2 -12.03 8.59 -25.16
C ALA A 2 -11.59 7.42 -24.29
N GLY A 3 -10.38 6.92 -24.50
CA GLY A 3 -9.77 5.91 -23.65
C GLY A 3 -9.54 6.53 -22.28
N ILE A 4 -10.38 6.17 -21.31
CA ILE A 4 -10.09 6.38 -19.91
C ILE A 4 -8.86 5.51 -19.64
N THR A 5 -7.72 6.13 -19.46
CA THR A 5 -6.50 5.40 -19.10
C THR A 5 -6.67 4.92 -17.66
N TYR A 6 -6.35 3.65 -17.42
CA TYR A 6 -6.44 3.04 -16.09
C TYR A 6 -5.66 3.81 -15.01
N GLU A 7 -4.57 4.46 -15.37
CA GLU A 7 -3.83 5.35 -14.46
C GLU A 7 -4.73 6.44 -13.84
N SER A 8 -5.69 6.97 -14.61
CA SER A 8 -6.64 7.94 -14.07
C SER A 8 -7.61 7.30 -13.06
N ASP A 9 -7.99 6.04 -13.30
CA ASP A 9 -8.93 5.32 -12.42
C ASP A 9 -8.26 4.91 -11.10
N LEU A 10 -7.02 4.44 -11.14
CA LEU A 10 -6.26 4.10 -9.93
C LEU A 10 -5.93 5.34 -9.10
N LEU A 11 -5.49 6.41 -9.72
CA LEU A 11 -5.29 7.70 -9.04
C LEU A 11 -6.59 8.21 -8.41
N SER A 12 -7.71 8.02 -9.09
CA SER A 12 -9.03 8.34 -8.56
C SER A 12 -9.39 7.50 -7.34
N ILE A 13 -9.13 6.18 -7.35
CA ILE A 13 -9.38 5.29 -6.20
C ILE A 13 -8.54 5.72 -4.99
N LEU A 14 -7.24 5.95 -5.15
CA LEU A 14 -6.37 6.39 -4.05
C LEU A 14 -6.76 7.77 -3.50
N GLN A 15 -7.21 8.69 -4.35
CA GLN A 15 -7.74 9.96 -3.91
C GLN A 15 -9.04 9.79 -3.11
N ILE A 16 -9.94 8.90 -3.55
CA ILE A 16 -11.17 8.56 -2.83
C ILE A 16 -10.84 7.95 -1.47
N VAL A 17 -9.89 7.01 -1.43
CA VAL A 17 -9.40 6.38 -0.19
C VAL A 17 -8.88 7.43 0.79
N ARG A 18 -8.00 8.33 0.35
CA ARG A 18 -7.48 9.42 1.20
C ARG A 18 -8.57 10.37 1.67
N ALA A 19 -9.52 10.70 0.80
CA ALA A 19 -10.66 11.54 1.16
C ALA A 19 -11.58 10.85 2.18
N ALA A 20 -11.85 9.55 2.02
CA ALA A 20 -12.65 8.76 2.96
C ALA A 20 -11.99 8.69 4.34
N LEU A 21 -10.70 8.45 4.40
CA LEU A 21 -9.92 8.47 5.65
C LEU A 21 -10.01 9.83 6.33
N LYS A 22 -9.84 10.93 5.57
CA LYS A 22 -9.95 12.29 6.10
C LYS A 22 -11.35 12.61 6.65
N ILE A 23 -12.42 12.17 5.96
CA ILE A 23 -13.82 12.33 6.44
C ILE A 23 -14.02 11.57 7.75
N LYS A 24 -13.36 10.42 7.94
CA LYS A 24 -13.38 9.63 9.18
C LYS A 24 -12.48 10.20 10.29
N GLY A 25 -11.81 11.34 10.04
CA GLY A 25 -10.91 11.98 11.00
C GLY A 25 -9.51 11.38 11.04
N PHE A 26 -9.10 10.67 9.97
CA PHE A 26 -7.75 10.13 9.85
C PHE A 26 -6.89 11.00 8.94
N TYR A 27 -5.65 11.23 9.38
CA TYR A 27 -4.60 11.88 8.61
C TYR A 27 -3.64 10.82 8.08
N VAL A 28 -3.32 10.90 6.79
CA VAL A 28 -2.38 9.99 6.14
C VAL A 28 -1.05 10.68 5.99
N PHE A 29 0.01 10.06 6.51
CA PHE A 29 1.39 10.50 6.39
C PHE A 29 2.21 9.43 5.67
N GLU A 30 3.19 9.85 4.94
CA GLU A 30 4.15 9.01 4.25
C GLU A 30 5.53 9.26 4.86
N MET A 31 6.24 8.18 5.26
CA MET A 31 7.61 8.27 5.76
C MET A 31 8.35 6.94 5.58
N PRO A 32 9.68 6.98 5.42
CA PRO A 32 10.46 5.76 5.30
C PRO A 32 10.56 5.05 6.66
N PHE A 33 10.39 3.71 6.67
CA PHE A 33 10.63 2.86 7.84
C PHE A 33 11.92 2.08 7.63
N ALA A 34 12.61 1.77 8.73
CA ALA A 34 13.74 0.84 8.72
C ALA A 34 13.28 -0.62 8.52
N ASP A 35 12.09 -0.93 9.00
CA ASP A 35 11.49 -2.24 8.87
C ASP A 35 10.72 -2.34 7.55
N GLU A 36 11.23 -3.16 6.62
CA GLU A 36 10.61 -3.38 5.31
C GLU A 36 9.45 -4.38 5.36
N GLU A 37 9.22 -5.07 6.48
CA GLU A 37 8.08 -5.97 6.64
C GLU A 37 6.79 -5.21 6.95
N ILE A 38 6.90 -4.02 7.54
CA ILE A 38 5.76 -3.19 7.90
C ILE A 38 5.36 -2.29 6.75
N GLY A 39 4.17 -2.48 6.17
CA GLY A 39 3.63 -1.66 5.08
C GLY A 39 3.01 -0.35 5.52
N ALA A 40 2.28 -0.36 6.63
CA ALA A 40 1.69 0.82 7.25
C ALA A 40 1.39 0.55 8.72
N VAL A 41 1.17 1.61 9.48
CA VAL A 41 0.65 1.56 10.85
C VAL A 41 -0.48 2.56 10.99
N SER A 42 -1.54 2.15 11.68
CA SER A 42 -2.64 3.05 11.99
C SER A 42 -2.84 3.18 13.50
N TYR A 43 -3.26 4.36 13.91
CA TYR A 43 -3.52 4.67 15.31
C TYR A 43 -4.73 5.59 15.42
N ARG A 44 -5.58 5.35 16.39
CA ARG A 44 -6.69 6.23 16.75
C ARG A 44 -6.54 6.70 18.20
N GLY A 45 -6.40 8.00 18.38
CA GLY A 45 -6.43 8.64 19.69
C GLY A 45 -7.73 9.42 19.94
N ASP A 46 -7.77 10.13 21.07
CA ASP A 46 -8.89 11.00 21.42
C ASP A 46 -8.96 12.21 20.49
N GLY A 47 -9.79 12.14 19.46
CA GLY A 47 -10.08 13.23 18.55
C GLY A 47 -9.46 13.16 17.15
N ALA A 48 -8.46 12.33 16.88
CA ALA A 48 -7.88 12.15 15.57
C ALA A 48 -7.28 10.76 15.38
N GLY A 49 -7.31 10.26 14.13
CA GLY A 49 -6.60 9.06 13.73
C GLY A 49 -5.44 9.38 12.79
N TYR A 50 -4.47 8.50 12.75
CA TYR A 50 -3.31 8.61 11.88
C TYR A 50 -3.06 7.29 11.17
N VAL A 51 -2.75 7.36 9.88
CA VAL A 51 -2.21 6.26 9.09
C VAL A 51 -0.85 6.70 8.59
N VAL A 52 0.19 5.96 8.94
CA VAL A 52 1.56 6.22 8.48
C VAL A 52 1.95 5.10 7.54
N VAL A 53 2.23 5.42 6.30
CA VAL A 53 2.54 4.47 5.23
C VAL A 53 4.04 4.43 4.99
N ASN A 54 4.60 3.23 4.90
CA ASN A 54 6.03 3.00 4.70
C ASN A 54 6.44 3.28 3.26
N THR A 55 7.23 4.31 3.05
CA THR A 55 7.75 4.71 1.73
C THR A 55 9.11 4.11 1.38
N SER A 56 9.70 3.30 2.27
CA SER A 56 10.88 2.46 1.94
C SER A 56 10.50 1.27 1.05
N LEU A 57 9.21 0.91 1.03
CA LEU A 57 8.69 -0.15 0.18
C LEU A 57 8.43 0.32 -1.26
N PRO A 58 8.33 -0.60 -2.23
CA PRO A 58 7.87 -0.30 -3.58
C PRO A 58 6.54 0.46 -3.58
N ARG A 59 6.36 1.34 -4.55
CA ARG A 59 5.11 2.10 -4.70
C ARG A 59 3.87 1.23 -4.79
N VAL A 60 3.98 0.05 -5.40
CA VAL A 60 2.90 -0.94 -5.46
C VAL A 60 2.46 -1.41 -4.07
N ASN A 61 3.41 -1.58 -3.13
CA ASN A 61 3.12 -1.97 -1.74
C ASN A 61 2.43 -0.83 -0.97
N VAL A 62 2.87 0.43 -1.19
CA VAL A 62 2.25 1.61 -0.57
C VAL A 62 0.76 1.71 -0.91
N ASN A 63 0.40 1.46 -2.17
CA ASN A 63 -0.99 1.48 -2.63
C ASN A 63 -1.84 0.41 -1.93
N PHE A 64 -1.29 -0.79 -1.83
CA PHE A 64 -1.96 -1.92 -1.18
C PHE A 64 -2.12 -1.68 0.33
N ALA A 65 -1.04 -1.28 1.00
CA ALA A 65 -1.04 -0.99 2.43
C ALA A 65 -2.06 0.09 2.80
N LEU A 66 -2.13 1.19 2.03
CA LEU A 66 -3.12 2.24 2.28
C LEU A 66 -4.56 1.71 2.16
N SER A 67 -4.83 0.85 1.16
CA SER A 67 -6.16 0.27 0.95
C SER A 67 -6.52 -0.75 2.03
N HIS A 68 -5.55 -1.48 2.54
CA HIS A 68 -5.68 -2.39 3.67
C HIS A 68 -6.07 -1.63 4.97
N GLU A 69 -5.40 -0.51 5.26
CA GLU A 69 -5.71 0.32 6.42
C GLU A 69 -7.13 0.90 6.39
N VAL A 70 -7.72 1.08 5.20
CA VAL A 70 -9.14 1.49 5.09
C VAL A 70 -10.06 0.48 5.74
N TYR A 71 -9.80 -0.82 5.63
CA TYR A 71 -10.60 -1.85 6.29
C TYR A 71 -10.60 -1.65 7.80
N HIS A 72 -9.43 -1.49 8.41
CA HIS A 72 -9.32 -1.26 9.85
C HIS A 72 -10.03 0.02 10.30
N VAL A 73 -9.95 1.09 9.51
CA VAL A 73 -10.63 2.35 9.80
C VAL A 73 -12.15 2.23 9.71
N LEU A 74 -12.66 1.42 8.77
CA LEU A 74 -14.10 1.28 8.54
C LEU A 74 -14.75 0.21 9.41
N PHE A 75 -14.07 -0.91 9.64
CA PHE A 75 -14.65 -2.12 10.23
C PHE A 75 -13.91 -2.60 11.49
N GLY A 76 -12.64 -2.20 11.68
CA GLY A 76 -11.82 -2.63 12.80
C GLY A 76 -12.22 -1.96 14.10
N ASN A 77 -12.00 -2.67 15.21
CA ASN A 77 -12.14 -2.13 16.55
C ASN A 77 -10.80 -1.50 16.97
N MET A 78 -10.48 -0.33 16.41
CA MET A 78 -9.18 0.34 16.54
C MET A 78 -8.90 0.86 17.98
N ALA A 79 -8.91 -0.04 18.95
CA ALA A 79 -8.39 0.27 20.29
C ALA A 79 -6.87 0.09 20.39
N VAL A 80 -6.25 -0.56 19.40
CA VAL A 80 -4.81 -0.89 19.36
C VAL A 80 -4.25 -0.52 17.99
N ALA A 81 -3.00 -0.10 17.93
CA ALA A 81 -2.30 0.13 16.67
C ALA A 81 -2.30 -1.15 15.82
N SER A 82 -2.87 -1.09 14.62
CA SER A 82 -2.76 -2.15 13.64
C SER A 82 -1.56 -1.88 12.73
N HIS A 83 -0.92 -2.91 12.24
CA HIS A 83 0.19 -2.82 11.30
C HIS A 83 -0.01 -3.84 10.18
N VAL A 84 0.28 -3.43 8.96
CA VAL A 84 0.31 -4.32 7.80
C VAL A 84 1.71 -4.93 7.72
N ALA A 85 1.83 -6.24 7.96
CA ALA A 85 3.06 -6.97 7.69
C ALA A 85 2.97 -7.66 6.33
N PHE A 86 4.06 -7.63 5.56
CA PHE A 86 4.18 -8.33 4.26
C PHE A 86 4.95 -9.65 4.39
N SER A 87 5.15 -10.17 5.63
CA SER A 87 5.77 -11.48 5.85
C SER A 87 4.77 -12.62 5.66
N ASP A 88 5.22 -13.74 5.10
CA ASP A 88 4.39 -14.93 4.84
C ASP A 88 3.73 -15.51 6.11
N ASP A 89 4.36 -15.33 7.28
CA ASP A 89 3.85 -15.84 8.56
C ASP A 89 2.65 -15.03 9.11
N ALA A 90 2.53 -13.74 8.75
CA ALA A 90 1.48 -12.86 9.27
C ALA A 90 0.07 -13.22 8.76
N TRP A 91 -0.03 -13.92 7.64
CA TRP A 91 -1.30 -14.26 6.99
C TRP A 91 -2.09 -15.36 7.70
N HIS A 92 -1.45 -16.18 8.53
CA HIS A 92 -2.07 -17.34 9.18
C HIS A 92 -2.54 -17.08 10.62
N GLU A 93 -2.10 -15.99 11.26
CA GLU A 93 -2.34 -15.79 12.69
C GLU A 93 -3.51 -14.86 13.04
N ASN A 94 -3.97 -14.01 12.08
CA ASN A 94 -5.02 -13.03 12.37
C ASN A 94 -6.09 -12.96 11.27
N GLU A 95 -7.29 -13.45 11.57
CA GLU A 95 -8.43 -13.42 10.64
C GLU A 95 -8.81 -12.00 10.21
N GLU A 96 -8.57 -10.99 11.04
CA GLU A 96 -8.85 -9.58 10.72
C GLU A 96 -7.89 -9.05 9.67
N GLU A 97 -6.60 -9.37 9.77
CA GLU A 97 -5.57 -8.99 8.79
C GLU A 97 -5.82 -9.66 7.43
N TYR A 98 -6.24 -10.93 7.45
CA TYR A 98 -6.63 -11.63 6.23
C TYR A 98 -7.82 -10.94 5.54
N ARG A 99 -8.88 -10.58 6.30
CA ARG A 99 -10.02 -9.85 5.76
C ARG A 99 -9.65 -8.46 5.23
N ALA A 100 -8.76 -7.76 5.90
CA ALA A 100 -8.26 -6.46 5.45
C ALA A 100 -7.50 -6.58 4.13
N SER A 101 -6.70 -7.63 3.97
CA SER A 101 -5.98 -7.91 2.73
C SER A 101 -6.92 -8.32 1.59
N GLN A 102 -7.94 -9.15 1.85
CA GLN A 102 -8.98 -9.47 0.88
C GLN A 102 -9.77 -8.23 0.46
N PHE A 103 -10.09 -7.36 1.41
CA PHE A 103 -10.76 -6.09 1.12
C PHE A 103 -9.91 -5.21 0.20
N ALA A 104 -8.62 -5.03 0.52
CA ALA A 104 -7.69 -4.27 -0.31
C ALA A 104 -7.58 -4.85 -1.72
N GLY A 105 -7.43 -6.17 -1.84
CA GLY A 105 -7.39 -6.88 -3.11
C GLY A 105 -8.66 -6.67 -3.94
N THR A 106 -9.83 -6.78 -3.31
CA THR A 106 -11.13 -6.57 -3.99
C THR A 106 -11.33 -5.11 -4.40
N LEU A 107 -10.94 -4.17 -3.54
CA LEU A 107 -11.07 -2.73 -3.80
C LEU A 107 -10.20 -2.30 -5.00
N LEU A 108 -8.94 -2.76 -5.03
CA LEU A 108 -7.97 -2.38 -6.05
C LEU A 108 -8.12 -3.20 -7.34
N MET A 109 -8.60 -4.44 -7.25
CA MET A 109 -8.76 -5.39 -8.35
C MET A 109 -10.20 -5.95 -8.42
N PRO A 110 -11.20 -5.12 -8.78
CA PRO A 110 -12.59 -5.57 -8.88
C PRO A 110 -12.73 -6.73 -9.87
N GLU A 111 -13.47 -7.78 -9.51
CA GLU A 111 -13.52 -9.06 -10.23
C GLU A 111 -13.81 -8.92 -11.74
N VAL A 112 -14.84 -8.16 -12.11
CA VAL A 112 -15.24 -8.03 -13.52
C VAL A 112 -14.12 -7.39 -14.35
N SER A 113 -13.50 -6.34 -13.84
CA SER A 113 -12.36 -5.68 -14.48
C SER A 113 -11.15 -6.61 -14.53
N PHE A 114 -10.86 -7.30 -13.43
CA PHE A 114 -9.71 -8.17 -13.30
C PHE A 114 -9.77 -9.38 -14.27
N ARG A 115 -10.91 -10.09 -14.34
CA ARG A 115 -11.13 -11.18 -15.29
C ARG A 115 -10.95 -10.73 -16.75
N ARG A 116 -11.47 -9.54 -17.07
CA ARG A 116 -11.33 -8.97 -18.40
C ARG A 116 -9.86 -8.67 -18.74
N MET A 117 -9.11 -8.06 -17.80
CA MET A 117 -7.72 -7.72 -18.04
C MET A 117 -6.81 -8.95 -18.06
N TYR A 118 -7.06 -9.95 -17.20
CA TYR A 118 -6.38 -11.23 -17.25
C TYR A 118 -6.57 -11.89 -18.64
N ALA A 119 -7.80 -12.00 -19.10
CA ALA A 119 -8.10 -12.57 -20.42
C ALA A 119 -7.45 -11.75 -21.55
N HIS A 120 -7.45 -10.42 -21.44
CA HIS A 120 -6.79 -9.54 -22.40
C HIS A 120 -5.28 -9.83 -22.48
N PHE A 121 -4.57 -9.89 -21.37
CA PHE A 121 -3.13 -10.16 -21.36
C PHE A 121 -2.80 -11.63 -21.71
N ARG A 122 -3.65 -12.58 -21.34
CA ARG A 122 -3.45 -14.00 -21.63
C ARG A 122 -3.65 -14.35 -23.11
N TYR A 123 -4.62 -13.71 -23.78
CA TYR A 123 -5.05 -14.10 -25.13
C TYR A 123 -4.78 -13.07 -26.22
N ALA A 124 -4.32 -11.86 -25.88
CA ALA A 124 -4.07 -10.80 -26.87
C ALA A 124 -2.92 -11.10 -27.85
N ARG A 125 -2.08 -12.11 -27.60
CA ARG A 125 -0.94 -12.54 -28.42
C ARG A 125 -1.23 -13.79 -29.26
N ILE A 126 -2.42 -13.91 -29.80
CA ILE A 126 -2.71 -14.97 -30.81
C ILE A 126 -1.97 -14.59 -32.09
N GLY A 127 -0.73 -15.11 -32.26
CA GLY A 127 0.01 -14.93 -33.51
C GLY A 127 1.52 -15.10 -33.45
N ASN A 128 2.15 -15.19 -32.30
CA ASN A 128 3.54 -15.62 -32.15
C ASN A 128 3.62 -16.77 -31.14
N GLU A 129 4.22 -17.86 -31.54
CA GLU A 129 4.33 -19.15 -30.84
C GLU A 129 5.16 -19.17 -29.55
N SER A 130 5.34 -18.07 -28.86
CA SER A 130 5.84 -18.11 -27.50
C SER A 130 4.66 -18.32 -26.56
N GLN A 131 4.61 -19.46 -25.89
CA GLN A 131 3.76 -19.72 -24.74
C GLN A 131 3.78 -18.45 -23.86
N ASP A 132 2.63 -17.77 -23.77
CA ASP A 132 2.52 -16.66 -22.86
C ASP A 132 2.65 -17.22 -21.46
N ASP A 133 3.85 -17.11 -20.93
CA ASP A 133 4.24 -17.42 -19.59
C ASP A 133 3.29 -16.68 -18.63
N VAL A 134 2.65 -17.43 -17.73
CA VAL A 134 1.73 -16.89 -16.72
C VAL A 134 2.41 -15.75 -15.95
N PHE A 135 3.71 -15.86 -15.70
CA PHE A 135 4.48 -14.81 -15.05
C PHE A 135 4.44 -13.48 -15.81
N SER A 136 4.50 -13.51 -17.15
CA SER A 136 4.34 -12.31 -17.99
C SER A 136 2.95 -11.69 -17.86
N VAL A 137 1.89 -12.51 -17.76
CA VAL A 137 0.53 -12.03 -17.53
C VAL A 137 0.41 -11.37 -16.15
N LEU A 138 0.96 -12.01 -15.12
CA LEU A 138 0.95 -11.44 -13.75
C LEU A 138 1.74 -10.13 -13.67
N ALA A 139 2.91 -10.03 -14.31
CA ALA A 139 3.68 -8.79 -14.37
C ALA A 139 2.92 -7.65 -15.06
N GLN A 140 2.20 -7.96 -16.14
CA GLN A 140 1.32 -6.99 -16.81
C GLN A 140 0.17 -6.52 -15.89
N LEU A 141 -0.42 -7.43 -15.12
CA LEU A 141 -1.45 -7.10 -14.14
C LEU A 141 -0.89 -6.27 -12.98
N VAL A 142 0.33 -6.56 -12.48
CA VAL A 142 1.04 -5.73 -11.48
C VAL A 142 1.20 -4.31 -12.01
N SER A 143 1.68 -4.15 -13.24
CA SER A 143 1.83 -2.84 -13.87
C SER A 143 0.50 -2.12 -14.05
N TYR A 144 -0.54 -2.86 -14.47
CA TYR A 144 -1.86 -2.31 -14.74
C TYR A 144 -2.58 -1.85 -13.47
N TYR A 145 -2.61 -2.70 -12.41
CA TYR A 145 -3.31 -2.41 -11.16
C TYR A 145 -2.45 -1.68 -10.12
N ARG A 146 -1.14 -1.55 -10.35
CA ARG A 146 -0.19 -0.91 -9.42
C ARG A 146 -0.26 -1.51 -8.01
N VAL A 147 -0.32 -2.82 -7.91
CA VAL A 147 -0.40 -3.60 -6.67
C VAL A 147 0.75 -4.62 -6.59
N PRO A 148 1.09 -5.14 -5.38
CA PRO A 148 2.13 -6.15 -5.24
C PRO A 148 1.86 -7.40 -6.06
N TYR A 149 2.93 -8.07 -6.52
CA TYR A 149 2.84 -9.30 -7.29
C TYR A 149 2.01 -10.39 -6.57
N MET A 150 2.27 -10.60 -5.27
CA MET A 150 1.53 -11.60 -4.50
C MET A 150 0.04 -11.28 -4.39
N ALA A 151 -0.33 -10.01 -4.31
CA ALA A 151 -1.74 -9.63 -4.34
C ALA A 151 -2.42 -9.99 -5.67
N VAL A 152 -1.71 -9.81 -6.80
CA VAL A 152 -2.19 -10.24 -8.13
C VAL A 152 -2.31 -11.75 -8.21
N LEU A 153 -1.28 -12.49 -7.77
CA LEU A 153 -1.27 -13.96 -7.77
C LEU A 153 -2.42 -14.52 -6.94
N ILE A 154 -2.57 -14.07 -5.69
CA ILE A 154 -3.67 -14.49 -4.80
C ILE A 154 -5.02 -14.20 -5.47
N ARG A 155 -5.17 -13.03 -6.08
CA ARG A 155 -6.41 -12.68 -6.78
C ARG A 155 -6.71 -13.59 -7.96
N CYS A 156 -5.68 -14.00 -8.71
CA CYS A 156 -5.82 -14.99 -9.78
C CYS A 156 -6.26 -16.36 -9.26
N LEU A 157 -5.70 -16.79 -8.11
CA LEU A 157 -6.05 -18.06 -7.48
C LEU A 157 -7.48 -18.03 -6.92
N GLU A 158 -7.88 -16.96 -6.20
CA GLU A 158 -9.25 -16.75 -5.71
C GLU A 158 -10.29 -16.81 -6.83
N LEU A 159 -9.95 -16.33 -8.01
CA LEU A 159 -10.83 -16.26 -9.17
C LEU A 159 -10.66 -17.47 -10.10
N GLU A 160 -9.84 -18.46 -9.73
CA GLU A 160 -9.60 -19.70 -10.51
C GLU A 160 -9.16 -19.39 -11.96
N LEU A 161 -8.28 -18.39 -12.14
CA LEU A 161 -7.81 -17.95 -13.46
C LEU A 161 -6.58 -18.69 -13.93
N ILE A 162 -5.78 -19.25 -13.01
CA ILE A 162 -4.56 -20.00 -13.33
C ILE A 162 -4.87 -21.48 -13.18
N PRO A 163 -4.73 -22.29 -14.26
CA PRO A 163 -4.83 -23.74 -14.18
C PRO A 163 -3.78 -24.31 -13.22
N GLY A 164 -4.14 -25.36 -12.47
CA GLY A 164 -3.24 -25.97 -11.49
C GLY A 164 -1.91 -26.42 -12.09
N ASP A 165 -1.89 -26.89 -13.33
CA ASP A 165 -0.70 -27.33 -14.05
C ASP A 165 0.26 -26.17 -14.41
N ASP A 166 -0.23 -24.93 -14.42
CA ASP A 166 0.55 -23.72 -14.71
C ASP A 166 1.17 -23.13 -13.43
N ILE A 167 0.85 -23.67 -12.23
CA ILE A 167 1.39 -23.18 -10.94
C ILE A 167 2.75 -23.82 -10.70
N THR A 168 3.80 -23.01 -10.79
CA THR A 168 5.19 -23.40 -10.55
C THR A 168 5.74 -22.75 -9.28
N GLU A 169 6.83 -23.29 -8.73
CA GLU A 169 7.51 -22.71 -7.58
C GLU A 169 8.03 -21.29 -7.88
N GLU A 170 8.53 -21.08 -9.10
CA GLU A 170 8.96 -19.75 -9.56
C GLU A 170 7.79 -18.73 -9.57
N LEU A 171 6.59 -19.18 -9.91
CA LEU A 171 5.40 -18.35 -9.91
C LEU A 171 4.95 -17.99 -8.48
N LEU A 172 5.12 -18.90 -7.53
CA LEU A 172 4.67 -18.73 -6.15
C LEU A 172 5.59 -17.79 -5.33
N SER A 173 6.87 -17.73 -5.65
CA SER A 173 7.86 -16.98 -4.87
C SER A 173 8.92 -16.28 -5.73
N PRO A 174 8.53 -15.39 -6.65
CA PRO A 174 9.51 -14.67 -7.45
C PRO A 174 10.26 -13.65 -6.59
N THR A 175 11.54 -13.47 -6.85
CA THR A 175 12.28 -12.36 -6.26
C THR A 175 11.78 -11.02 -6.80
N ARG A 176 11.94 -9.95 -6.01
CA ARG A 176 11.61 -8.57 -6.43
C ARG A 176 12.30 -8.21 -7.75
N GLU A 177 13.56 -8.64 -7.90
CA GLU A 177 14.34 -8.38 -9.09
C GLU A 177 13.81 -9.14 -10.31
N ALA A 178 13.33 -10.38 -10.14
CA ALA A 178 12.69 -11.14 -11.22
C ALA A 178 11.42 -10.44 -11.74
N VAL A 179 10.59 -9.90 -10.85
CA VAL A 179 9.41 -9.12 -11.24
C VAL A 179 9.83 -7.83 -11.96
N ARG A 180 10.81 -7.10 -11.44
CA ARG A 180 11.36 -5.89 -12.08
C ARG A 180 11.89 -6.19 -13.49
N GLN A 181 12.71 -7.23 -13.63
CA GLN A 181 13.27 -7.62 -14.92
C GLN A 181 12.16 -7.97 -15.90
N LYS A 182 11.12 -8.69 -15.46
CA LYS A 182 9.99 -9.03 -16.31
C LYS A 182 9.23 -7.79 -16.79
N LEU A 183 9.05 -6.77 -15.93
CA LEU A 183 8.46 -5.48 -16.34
C LEU A 183 9.31 -4.80 -17.42
N THR A 184 10.63 -4.76 -17.23
CA THR A 184 11.57 -4.19 -18.22
C THR A 184 11.50 -4.93 -19.55
N ASP A 185 11.52 -6.26 -19.53
CA ASP A 185 11.43 -7.11 -20.74
C ASP A 185 10.13 -6.88 -21.53
N LEU A 186 9.06 -6.55 -20.82
CA LEU A 186 7.75 -6.24 -21.39
C LEU A 186 7.58 -4.76 -21.78
N TRP A 187 8.63 -3.94 -21.64
CA TRP A 187 8.60 -2.49 -21.88
C TRP A 187 7.57 -1.75 -21.04
N LEU A 188 7.36 -2.24 -19.80
CA LEU A 188 6.48 -1.63 -18.81
C LEU A 188 7.29 -0.75 -17.83
N ASP A 189 6.58 0.11 -17.08
CA ASP A 189 7.19 0.99 -16.08
C ASP A 189 7.68 0.18 -14.86
N GLU A 190 8.97 -0.15 -14.84
CA GLU A 190 9.62 -0.85 -13.72
C GLU A 190 9.82 0.05 -12.48
N THR A 191 9.68 1.39 -12.62
CA THR A 191 9.85 2.31 -11.48
C THR A 191 8.76 2.17 -10.42
N ILE A 192 7.69 1.46 -10.72
CA ILE A 192 6.67 1.07 -9.72
C ILE A 192 7.23 0.17 -8.61
N MET A 193 8.34 -0.51 -8.91
CA MET A 193 9.09 -1.34 -7.95
C MET A 193 10.07 -0.53 -7.11
N ASP A 194 10.21 0.78 -7.34
CA ASP A 194 11.04 1.66 -6.55
C ASP A 194 10.33 2.20 -5.32
N ALA A 195 11.09 2.38 -4.25
CA ALA A 195 10.67 3.14 -3.08
C ALA A 195 10.54 4.63 -3.44
N SER A 196 9.52 5.30 -2.91
CA SER A 196 9.40 6.75 -3.10
C SER A 196 10.30 7.54 -2.17
N LEU A 197 10.64 6.97 -1.01
CA LEU A 197 11.37 7.58 0.10
C LEU A 197 10.81 8.95 0.53
N ARG A 198 9.55 9.19 0.22
CA ARG A 198 8.87 10.42 0.65
C ARG A 198 8.78 10.44 2.16
N ASP A 199 9.09 11.60 2.74
CA ASP A 199 9.07 11.84 4.16
C ASP A 199 8.24 13.10 4.49
N ASP A 200 7.07 12.88 5.06
CA ASP A 200 6.19 13.96 5.50
C ASP A 200 6.53 14.45 6.91
N TYR A 201 7.46 13.78 7.64
CA TYR A 201 7.80 14.12 9.03
C TYR A 201 8.25 15.56 9.23
N PRO A 202 9.17 16.15 8.41
CA PRO A 202 9.60 17.53 8.59
C PRO A 202 8.45 18.54 8.48
N ARG A 203 7.51 18.25 7.57
CA ARG A 203 6.30 19.08 7.41
C ARG A 203 5.38 18.97 8.61
N MET A 204 5.19 17.76 9.13
CA MET A 204 4.37 17.49 10.32
C MET A 204 4.98 18.17 11.56
N GLU A 205 6.28 18.03 11.78
CA GLU A 205 6.99 18.67 12.89
C GLU A 205 6.84 20.20 12.85
N SER A 206 7.07 20.82 11.70
CA SER A 206 6.91 22.27 11.50
C SER A 206 5.48 22.73 11.77
N LEU A 207 4.48 21.94 11.39
CA LEU A 207 3.06 22.23 11.64
C LEU A 207 2.76 22.19 13.15
N VAL A 208 3.22 21.14 13.85
CA VAL A 208 3.02 20.98 15.32
C VAL A 208 3.73 22.10 16.08
N GLU A 209 4.94 22.48 15.67
CA GLU A 209 5.67 23.60 16.29
C GLU A 209 4.91 24.92 16.11
N ARG A 210 4.43 25.21 14.92
CA ARG A 210 3.67 26.44 14.63
C ARG A 210 2.36 26.51 15.43
N LEU A 211 1.55 25.45 15.35
CA LEU A 211 0.29 25.37 16.08
C LEU A 211 0.51 25.37 17.59
N GLY A 212 1.54 24.67 18.08
CA GLY A 212 1.91 24.64 19.48
C GLY A 212 2.23 26.02 20.02
N LYS A 213 3.01 26.84 19.30
CA LYS A 213 3.31 28.23 19.65
C LYS A 213 2.05 29.12 19.68
N GLU A 214 1.15 28.92 18.70
CA GLU A 214 -0.13 29.63 18.60
C GLU A 214 -1.02 29.32 19.82
N TYR A 215 -1.26 28.02 20.10
CA TYR A 215 -2.08 27.59 21.24
C TYR A 215 -1.44 27.94 22.62
N SER A 216 -0.11 27.95 22.70
CA SER A 216 0.57 28.40 23.92
C SER A 216 0.36 29.89 24.15
N ARG A 217 0.52 30.72 23.11
CA ARG A 217 0.26 32.17 23.20
C ARG A 217 -1.18 32.48 23.62
N ASP A 218 -2.15 31.69 23.12
CA ASP A 218 -3.57 31.85 23.40
C ASP A 218 -3.99 31.22 24.75
N GLY A 219 -3.04 30.60 25.47
CA GLY A 219 -3.25 30.08 26.83
C GLY A 219 -3.92 28.70 26.89
N TYR A 220 -4.11 28.02 25.78
CA TYR A 220 -4.73 26.67 25.74
C TYR A 220 -3.76 25.56 26.19
N ILE A 221 -2.47 25.69 25.92
CA ILE A 221 -1.42 24.76 26.33
C ILE A 221 -0.21 25.55 26.81
N ASN A 222 0.73 24.91 27.51
CA ASN A 222 1.97 25.54 27.90
C ASN A 222 3.15 25.11 27.01
N ASP A 223 4.20 25.92 26.93
CA ASP A 223 5.39 25.67 26.12
C ASP A 223 6.09 24.36 26.47
N ARG A 224 5.99 23.91 27.73
CA ARG A 224 6.53 22.63 28.16
C ARG A 224 5.82 21.45 27.51
N ALA A 225 4.49 21.54 27.34
CA ALA A 225 3.71 20.52 26.67
C ALA A 225 4.08 20.44 25.16
N VAL A 226 4.24 21.60 24.51
CA VAL A 226 4.68 21.67 23.10
C VAL A 226 6.06 21.04 22.94
N SER A 227 7.02 21.43 23.80
CA SER A 227 8.38 20.91 23.76
C SER A 227 8.43 19.40 24.02
N LYS A 228 7.58 18.89 24.93
CA LYS A 228 7.46 17.46 25.20
C LYS A 228 6.92 16.71 23.98
N ALA A 229 5.85 17.22 23.35
CA ALA A 229 5.26 16.61 22.15
C ALA A 229 6.27 16.53 21.00
N LEU A 230 6.97 17.62 20.69
CA LEU A 230 8.00 17.66 19.65
C LEU A 230 9.15 16.67 19.92
N ARG A 231 9.59 16.56 21.18
CA ARG A 231 10.61 15.59 21.55
C ARG A 231 10.14 14.16 21.34
N CYS A 232 8.93 13.81 21.82
CA CYS A 232 8.36 12.47 21.60
C CYS A 232 8.21 12.15 20.11
N MET A 233 7.81 13.13 19.29
CA MET A 233 7.71 12.95 17.84
C MET A 233 9.06 12.65 17.20
N ARG A 234 10.12 13.37 17.59
CA ARG A 234 11.50 13.13 17.10
C ARG A 234 11.99 11.75 17.49
N GLU A 235 11.85 11.36 18.75
CA GLU A 235 12.23 10.03 19.24
C GLU A 235 11.50 8.93 18.49
N LEU A 236 10.19 9.06 18.25
CA LEU A 236 9.40 8.11 17.50
C LEU A 236 9.84 8.04 16.02
N SER A 237 10.02 9.20 15.38
CA SER A 237 10.49 9.25 13.98
C SER A 237 11.84 8.57 13.83
N SER A 238 12.82 8.87 14.72
CA SER A 238 14.14 8.25 14.66
C SER A 238 14.09 6.73 14.89
N ARG A 239 13.21 6.24 15.77
CA ARG A 239 13.02 4.79 15.95
C ARG A 239 12.43 4.13 14.70
N ILE A 240 11.40 4.73 14.10
CA ILE A 240 10.77 4.20 12.88
C ILE A 240 11.79 4.14 11.73
N LYS A 241 12.67 5.14 11.64
CA LYS A 241 13.72 5.22 10.61
C LYS A 241 14.97 4.41 10.93
N GLY A 242 15.07 3.81 12.12
CA GLY A 242 16.27 3.06 12.53
C GLY A 242 17.50 3.94 12.76
N GLU A 243 17.32 5.21 13.15
CA GLU A 243 18.40 6.15 13.40
C GLU A 243 18.86 6.14 14.88
N LEU A 244 18.22 5.32 15.74
CA LEU A 244 18.51 5.15 17.18
C LEU A 244 18.89 3.71 17.50
#